data_e063430e20cca7aea4b1b1b26ea7f58e
#
_entry.id   e063430e20cca7aea4b1b1b26ea7f58e
#
_cell.length_a   1.000
_cell.length_b   1.000
_cell.length_c   1.000
_cell.angle_alpha   90.00
_cell.angle_beta   90.00
_cell.angle_gamma   90.00
#
_symmetry.space_group_name_H-M   'P 1'
#
loop_
_entity.id
_entity.type
_entity.pdbx_description
1 polymer ?
#
loop_
_entity_poly.entity_id
_entity_poly.type
_entity_poly.pdbx_seq_one_letter_code
_entity_poly.pdbx_strand_id
1 'polypeptide(L)'
;IWCDLNAEQEAIEAALAARGLTFSSVYGALTTDEVEQRLDDWKQRRTYALIGKPVMLGQGLNLQQANTAVFLGVTYKFNDLIQAVHRIQRFGQMRPCTAHIVHTEAERDVLRTLQAKWAQHEEMQTKMTEIIREYGLNRLAMQETLARTIGIERIEVASDLFTVANNDCVDEAQRQTNDSVDLIVTSIPFANHYEYSPSYNDFGHTTGNAHFWAQMDYLTPELLRILKPGRIYACHVKDRINFGNVTGAGLPTVSPFHAEALFHGLKHGFDYMGMVTVVTDVVRENNQTYRLSYSEMCKDGSKMGVGSPEYILLFHKPQSDRSKGYADSRIAKAKTAYSLARWQVDAHAFWRSSGNRQLTATEMASYGPAKLAKLFTDYSLQQVYDYDFHVRIGEELQERGALPTEFMSLAPGSHHPDVWHDVTRMLTLNGD
;
A
#
# COMPACT_ATOMS: atom_id res chain seq x y z
N ILE A 1 -16.17 -24.74 -14.03
CA ILE A 1 -15.97 -24.74 -12.59
C ILE A 1 -14.67 -23.99 -12.32
N TRP A 2 -14.70 -23.04 -11.39
CA TRP A 2 -13.58 -22.18 -11.03
C TRP A 2 -13.08 -22.53 -9.64
N CYS A 3 -11.76 -22.57 -9.44
CA CYS A 3 -11.09 -22.78 -8.17
C CYS A 3 -9.80 -21.95 -8.12
N ASP A 4 -9.28 -21.70 -6.94
CA ASP A 4 -8.03 -20.93 -6.77
C ASP A 4 -6.84 -21.83 -6.40
N LEU A 5 -7.08 -22.88 -5.62
CA LEU A 5 -6.04 -23.78 -5.13
C LEU A 5 -5.93 -25.06 -5.96
N ASN A 6 -4.71 -25.64 -6.05
CA ASN A 6 -4.52 -26.92 -6.71
C ASN A 6 -5.28 -28.07 -6.02
N ALA A 7 -5.29 -28.06 -4.67
CA ALA A 7 -6.02 -29.05 -3.90
C ALA A 7 -7.54 -29.03 -4.15
N GLU A 8 -8.11 -27.83 -4.37
CA GLU A 8 -9.51 -27.68 -4.77
C GLU A 8 -9.75 -28.27 -6.16
N GLN A 9 -8.84 -28.01 -7.09
CA GLN A 9 -8.90 -28.55 -8.45
C GLN A 9 -8.89 -30.08 -8.46
N GLU A 10 -7.97 -30.70 -7.72
CA GLU A 10 -7.87 -32.13 -7.53
C GLU A 10 -9.13 -32.73 -6.90
N ALA A 11 -9.69 -32.06 -5.89
CA ALA A 11 -10.94 -32.48 -5.24
C ALA A 11 -12.14 -32.44 -6.19
N ILE A 12 -12.22 -31.40 -7.06
CA ILE A 12 -13.27 -31.29 -8.08
C ILE A 12 -13.12 -32.43 -9.10
N GLU A 13 -11.90 -32.67 -9.58
CA GLU A 13 -11.60 -33.75 -10.53
C GLU A 13 -12.03 -35.12 -9.97
N ALA A 14 -11.63 -35.43 -8.74
CA ALA A 14 -12.02 -36.64 -8.04
C ALA A 14 -13.54 -36.77 -7.88
N ALA A 15 -14.22 -35.67 -7.52
CA ALA A 15 -15.66 -35.66 -7.35
C ALA A 15 -16.45 -35.87 -8.65
N LEU A 16 -15.97 -35.34 -9.78
CA LEU A 16 -16.56 -35.56 -11.10
C LEU A 16 -16.29 -36.97 -11.58
N ALA A 17 -15.05 -37.47 -11.46
CA ALA A 17 -14.68 -38.82 -11.81
C ALA A 17 -15.51 -39.89 -11.08
N ALA A 18 -15.70 -39.69 -9.76
CA ALA A 18 -16.53 -40.58 -8.93
C ALA A 18 -18.00 -40.65 -9.40
N ARG A 19 -18.47 -39.64 -10.14
CA ARG A 19 -19.82 -39.57 -10.73
C ARG A 19 -19.85 -39.99 -12.21
N GLY A 20 -18.73 -40.42 -12.76
CA GLY A 20 -18.61 -40.79 -14.17
C GLY A 20 -18.74 -39.60 -15.14
N LEU A 21 -18.52 -38.36 -14.66
CA LEU A 21 -18.58 -37.15 -15.47
C LEU A 21 -17.22 -36.86 -16.06
N THR A 22 -17.16 -36.63 -17.38
CA THR A 22 -15.94 -36.24 -18.07
C THR A 22 -15.62 -34.76 -17.87
N PHE A 23 -14.34 -34.40 -17.84
CA PHE A 23 -13.93 -33.01 -17.64
C PHE A 23 -12.65 -32.66 -18.40
N SER A 24 -12.51 -31.40 -18.74
CA SER A 24 -11.29 -30.75 -19.19
C SER A 24 -10.76 -29.91 -18.06
N SER A 25 -9.59 -30.25 -17.54
CA SER A 25 -8.96 -29.52 -16.40
C SER A 25 -7.71 -28.79 -16.88
N VAL A 26 -7.64 -27.45 -16.63
CA VAL A 26 -6.54 -26.60 -17.08
C VAL A 26 -5.77 -26.05 -15.88
N TYR A 27 -4.46 -26.28 -15.87
CA TYR A 27 -3.54 -25.86 -14.79
C TYR A 27 -2.16 -25.46 -15.35
N GLY A 28 -1.38 -24.73 -14.54
CA GLY A 28 -0.19 -24.03 -14.99
C GLY A 28 0.99 -24.87 -15.49
N ALA A 29 1.00 -26.20 -15.26
CA ALA A 29 2.06 -27.08 -15.74
C ALA A 29 1.81 -27.61 -17.16
N LEU A 30 0.64 -27.31 -17.77
CA LEU A 30 0.32 -27.72 -19.12
C LEU A 30 1.03 -26.84 -20.15
N THR A 31 1.41 -27.46 -21.27
CA THR A 31 1.87 -26.73 -22.44
C THR A 31 0.71 -26.00 -23.12
N THR A 32 1.02 -25.03 -23.96
CA THR A 32 -0.01 -24.29 -24.72
C THR A 32 -0.89 -25.22 -25.56
N ASP A 33 -0.29 -26.18 -26.22
CA ASP A 33 -1.01 -27.14 -27.07
C ASP A 33 -1.96 -28.03 -26.26
N GLU A 34 -1.55 -28.47 -25.07
CA GLU A 34 -2.40 -29.23 -24.15
C GLU A 34 -3.57 -28.41 -23.64
N VAL A 35 -3.36 -27.11 -23.33
CA VAL A 35 -4.43 -26.19 -22.94
C VAL A 35 -5.43 -26.03 -24.09
N GLU A 36 -4.95 -25.78 -25.31
CA GLU A 36 -5.80 -25.65 -26.50
C GLU A 36 -6.61 -26.92 -26.77
N GLN A 37 -5.98 -28.09 -26.67
CA GLN A 37 -6.64 -29.36 -26.83
C GLN A 37 -7.76 -29.56 -25.79
N ARG A 38 -7.52 -29.28 -24.53
CA ARG A 38 -8.51 -29.42 -23.45
C ARG A 38 -9.67 -28.45 -23.62
N LEU A 39 -9.39 -27.23 -24.06
CA LEU A 39 -10.42 -26.24 -24.37
C LEU A 39 -11.26 -26.67 -25.56
N ASP A 40 -10.65 -27.27 -26.62
CA ASP A 40 -11.35 -27.77 -27.78
C ASP A 40 -12.22 -28.98 -27.41
N ASP A 41 -11.71 -29.92 -26.61
CA ASP A 41 -12.49 -31.04 -26.10
C ASP A 41 -13.78 -30.58 -25.39
N TRP A 42 -13.67 -29.54 -24.59
CA TRP A 42 -14.84 -28.98 -23.92
C TRP A 42 -15.76 -28.20 -24.90
N LYS A 43 -15.21 -27.41 -25.80
CA LYS A 43 -15.98 -26.69 -26.82
C LYS A 43 -16.73 -27.64 -27.75
N GLN A 44 -16.13 -28.76 -28.09
CA GLN A 44 -16.75 -29.81 -28.90
C GLN A 44 -17.68 -30.74 -28.10
N ARG A 45 -17.90 -30.42 -26.81
CA ARG A 45 -18.73 -31.20 -25.88
C ARG A 45 -18.28 -32.65 -25.70
N ARG A 46 -16.99 -32.94 -25.93
CA ARG A 46 -16.38 -34.22 -25.60
C ARG A 46 -16.23 -34.42 -24.09
N THR A 47 -16.16 -33.32 -23.36
CA THR A 47 -16.15 -33.29 -21.89
C THR A 47 -17.33 -32.48 -21.34
N TYR A 48 -17.84 -32.92 -20.17
CA TYR A 48 -19.00 -32.32 -19.53
C TYR A 48 -18.66 -30.98 -18.85
N ALA A 49 -17.53 -30.93 -18.16
CA ALA A 49 -17.12 -29.75 -17.37
C ALA A 49 -15.76 -29.22 -17.82
N LEU A 50 -15.59 -27.92 -17.75
CA LEU A 50 -14.30 -27.24 -17.82
C LEU A 50 -13.92 -26.79 -16.38
N ILE A 51 -12.70 -27.13 -15.95
CA ILE A 51 -12.15 -26.76 -14.63
C ILE A 51 -10.92 -25.90 -14.86
N GLY A 52 -10.78 -24.82 -14.10
CA GLY A 52 -9.57 -23.99 -14.15
C GLY A 52 -9.63 -22.81 -13.20
N LYS A 53 -8.54 -22.06 -13.17
CA LYS A 53 -8.39 -20.88 -12.33
C LYS A 53 -8.81 -19.62 -13.08
N PRO A 54 -9.49 -18.65 -12.42
CA PRO A 54 -9.86 -17.38 -13.04
C PRO A 54 -8.66 -16.66 -13.67
N VAL A 55 -7.52 -16.68 -13.01
CA VAL A 55 -6.25 -16.06 -13.46
C VAL A 55 -5.75 -16.65 -14.78
N MET A 56 -6.06 -17.93 -15.06
CA MET A 56 -5.59 -18.62 -16.28
C MET A 56 -6.58 -18.56 -17.42
N LEU A 57 -7.87 -18.77 -17.13
CA LEU A 57 -8.93 -18.85 -18.11
C LEU A 57 -9.88 -17.65 -18.10
N GLY A 58 -9.68 -16.73 -17.14
CA GLY A 58 -10.49 -15.52 -16.97
C GLY A 58 -10.22 -14.44 -18.02
N GLN A 59 -9.19 -14.55 -18.86
CA GLN A 59 -8.87 -13.56 -19.90
C GLN A 59 -8.91 -14.15 -21.31
N GLY A 60 -9.43 -13.39 -22.27
CA GLY A 60 -9.36 -13.68 -23.69
C GLY A 60 -10.32 -14.77 -24.23
N LEU A 61 -10.82 -15.68 -23.40
CA LEU A 61 -11.61 -16.81 -23.84
C LEU A 61 -13.11 -16.48 -24.00
N ASN A 62 -13.78 -17.19 -24.88
CA ASN A 62 -15.23 -17.21 -25.01
C ASN A 62 -15.77 -18.55 -24.52
N LEU A 63 -16.58 -18.55 -23.48
CA LEU A 63 -17.17 -19.72 -22.86
C LEU A 63 -18.71 -19.68 -22.89
N GLN A 64 -19.31 -18.97 -23.84
CA GLN A 64 -20.78 -18.77 -23.98
C GLN A 64 -21.57 -20.04 -24.17
N GLN A 65 -20.94 -21.14 -24.54
CA GLN A 65 -21.66 -22.42 -24.63
C GLN A 65 -22.14 -22.89 -23.25
N ALA A 66 -21.49 -22.48 -22.16
CA ALA A 66 -22.00 -22.62 -20.82
C ALA A 66 -22.82 -21.39 -20.42
N ASN A 67 -23.84 -21.61 -19.59
CA ASN A 67 -24.58 -20.55 -18.93
C ASN A 67 -24.58 -20.74 -17.39
N THR A 68 -23.82 -21.68 -16.89
CA THR A 68 -23.67 -21.96 -15.47
C THR A 68 -22.20 -21.99 -15.11
N ALA A 69 -21.82 -21.23 -14.10
CA ALA A 69 -20.50 -21.25 -13.49
C ALA A 69 -20.61 -21.67 -12.02
N VAL A 70 -19.61 -22.40 -11.54
CA VAL A 70 -19.48 -22.73 -10.11
C VAL A 70 -18.13 -22.26 -9.66
N PHE A 71 -18.08 -21.45 -8.61
CA PHE A 71 -16.88 -21.00 -7.95
C PHE A 71 -16.73 -21.76 -6.63
N LEU A 72 -15.63 -22.48 -6.49
CA LEU A 72 -15.29 -23.18 -5.26
C LEU A 72 -14.32 -22.31 -4.46
N GLY A 73 -14.73 -21.89 -3.28
CA GLY A 73 -14.03 -20.88 -2.52
C GLY A 73 -14.30 -19.44 -3.01
N VAL A 74 -13.96 -18.49 -2.19
CA VAL A 74 -14.05 -17.05 -2.50
C VAL A 74 -12.78 -16.34 -2.05
N THR A 75 -12.31 -15.42 -2.86
CA THR A 75 -11.19 -14.53 -2.54
C THR A 75 -11.62 -13.08 -2.68
N TYR A 76 -10.86 -12.14 -2.13
CA TYR A 76 -11.11 -10.70 -2.29
C TYR A 76 -10.89 -10.18 -3.72
N LYS A 77 -10.43 -11.03 -4.64
CA LYS A 77 -10.11 -10.67 -6.03
C LYS A 77 -11.37 -10.52 -6.89
N PHE A 78 -12.09 -9.45 -6.68
CA PHE A 78 -13.34 -9.17 -7.40
C PHE A 78 -13.17 -9.14 -8.92
N ASN A 79 -12.07 -8.58 -9.42
CA ASN A 79 -11.82 -8.51 -10.86
C ASN A 79 -11.71 -9.91 -11.52
N ASP A 80 -11.09 -10.86 -10.85
CA ASP A 80 -10.98 -12.23 -11.35
C ASP A 80 -12.35 -12.91 -11.40
N LEU A 81 -13.17 -12.71 -10.37
CA LEU A 81 -14.55 -13.20 -10.31
C LEU A 81 -15.40 -12.64 -11.45
N ILE A 82 -15.39 -11.30 -11.61
CA ILE A 82 -16.24 -10.66 -12.63
C ILE A 82 -15.80 -10.99 -14.04
N GLN A 83 -14.49 -11.09 -14.28
CA GLN A 83 -13.96 -11.53 -15.57
C GLN A 83 -14.37 -12.97 -15.88
N ALA A 84 -14.31 -13.88 -14.91
CA ALA A 84 -14.73 -15.27 -15.07
C ALA A 84 -16.24 -15.38 -15.37
N VAL A 85 -17.08 -14.58 -14.69
CA VAL A 85 -18.53 -14.50 -14.97
C VAL A 85 -18.77 -13.99 -16.39
N HIS A 86 -18.05 -12.96 -16.81
CA HIS A 86 -18.19 -12.39 -18.16
C HIS A 86 -17.69 -13.31 -19.29
N ARG A 87 -17.06 -14.47 -18.98
CA ARG A 87 -16.77 -15.50 -20.01
C ARG A 87 -18.01 -16.24 -20.47
N ILE A 88 -18.99 -16.41 -19.61
CA ILE A 88 -20.30 -17.02 -19.94
C ILE A 88 -21.37 -15.97 -20.23
N GLN A 89 -21.31 -14.81 -19.59
CA GLN A 89 -22.23 -13.68 -19.80
C GLN A 89 -21.62 -12.70 -20.81
N ARG A 90 -21.86 -12.94 -22.09
CA ARG A 90 -21.34 -12.09 -23.19
C ARG A 90 -22.44 -11.77 -24.19
N PHE A 91 -22.14 -10.79 -25.06
CA PHE A 91 -23.02 -10.47 -26.19
C PHE A 91 -23.31 -11.74 -27.02
N GLY A 92 -24.58 -12.01 -27.25
CA GLY A 92 -25.05 -13.21 -27.94
C GLY A 92 -25.41 -14.39 -27.04
N GLN A 93 -25.23 -14.31 -25.72
CA GLN A 93 -25.77 -15.32 -24.79
C GLN A 93 -27.29 -15.20 -24.69
N MET A 94 -28.00 -16.24 -25.10
CA MET A 94 -29.48 -16.28 -25.13
C MET A 94 -30.09 -16.92 -23.88
N ARG A 95 -29.28 -17.55 -23.03
CA ARG A 95 -29.75 -18.23 -21.82
C ARG A 95 -29.41 -17.43 -20.59
N PRO A 96 -30.27 -17.43 -19.56
CA PRO A 96 -29.91 -16.84 -18.27
C PRO A 96 -28.61 -17.46 -17.73
N CYS A 97 -27.69 -16.61 -17.30
CA CYS A 97 -26.44 -17.05 -16.68
C CYS A 97 -26.62 -17.16 -15.17
N THR A 98 -26.12 -18.27 -14.60
CA THR A 98 -26.13 -18.51 -13.16
C THR A 98 -24.70 -18.75 -12.67
N ALA A 99 -24.30 -18.01 -11.65
CA ALA A 99 -23.05 -18.22 -10.94
C ALA A 99 -23.35 -18.78 -9.54
N HIS A 100 -22.89 -19.98 -9.24
CA HIS A 100 -22.98 -20.57 -7.93
C HIS A 100 -21.66 -20.33 -7.19
N ILE A 101 -21.73 -19.74 -6.00
CA ILE A 101 -20.58 -19.54 -5.13
C ILE A 101 -20.69 -20.50 -3.96
N VAL A 102 -19.75 -21.43 -3.87
CA VAL A 102 -19.63 -22.39 -2.76
C VAL A 102 -18.57 -21.86 -1.83
N HIS A 103 -18.95 -21.57 -0.59
CA HIS A 103 -18.08 -20.98 0.39
C HIS A 103 -18.26 -21.65 1.77
N THR A 104 -17.22 -21.55 2.58
CA THR A 104 -17.25 -21.97 4.00
C THR A 104 -17.77 -20.84 4.89
N GLU A 105 -18.06 -21.15 6.15
CA GLU A 105 -18.46 -20.14 7.15
C GLU A 105 -17.36 -19.10 7.36
N ALA A 106 -16.08 -19.50 7.30
CA ALA A 106 -14.93 -18.62 7.45
C ALA A 106 -14.81 -17.60 6.30
N GLU A 107 -15.38 -17.89 5.14
CA GLU A 107 -15.35 -17.03 3.95
C GLU A 107 -16.57 -16.09 3.85
N ARG A 108 -17.45 -16.07 4.84
CA ARG A 108 -18.69 -15.28 4.80
C ARG A 108 -18.43 -13.79 4.63
N ASP A 109 -17.40 -13.25 5.28
CA ASP A 109 -17.08 -11.83 5.19
C ASP A 109 -16.46 -11.46 3.82
N VAL A 110 -15.70 -12.39 3.23
CA VAL A 110 -15.20 -12.26 1.85
C VAL A 110 -16.39 -12.21 0.88
N LEU A 111 -17.37 -13.08 1.05
CA LEU A 111 -18.57 -13.10 0.22
C LEU A 111 -19.38 -11.80 0.33
N ARG A 112 -19.56 -11.27 1.55
CA ARG A 112 -20.23 -9.95 1.74
C ARG A 112 -19.50 -8.83 1.01
N THR A 113 -18.17 -8.82 1.08
CA THR A 113 -17.35 -7.85 0.37
C THR A 113 -17.51 -7.97 -1.14
N LEU A 114 -17.51 -9.19 -1.68
CA LEU A 114 -17.74 -9.43 -3.10
C LEU A 114 -19.14 -8.98 -3.56
N GLN A 115 -20.16 -9.23 -2.74
CA GLN A 115 -21.53 -8.77 -3.03
C GLN A 115 -21.64 -7.25 -3.06
N ALA A 116 -20.99 -6.55 -2.12
CA ALA A 116 -20.92 -5.09 -2.10
C ALA A 116 -20.23 -4.54 -3.36
N LYS A 117 -19.09 -5.13 -3.72
CA LYS A 117 -18.37 -4.78 -4.98
C LYS A 117 -19.21 -5.03 -6.23
N TRP A 118 -19.99 -6.10 -6.24
CA TRP A 118 -20.88 -6.39 -7.35
C TRP A 118 -21.96 -5.33 -7.51
N ALA A 119 -22.63 -4.94 -6.42
CA ALA A 119 -23.63 -3.89 -6.44
C ALA A 119 -23.06 -2.55 -6.95
N GLN A 120 -21.86 -2.17 -6.52
CA GLN A 120 -21.17 -0.98 -7.01
C GLN A 120 -20.83 -1.07 -8.50
N HIS A 121 -20.42 -2.26 -8.97
CA HIS A 121 -20.13 -2.49 -10.38
C HIS A 121 -21.39 -2.30 -11.25
N GLU A 122 -22.52 -2.81 -10.82
CA GLU A 122 -23.81 -2.63 -11.53
C GLU A 122 -24.23 -1.14 -11.55
N GLU A 123 -24.07 -0.42 -10.43
CA GLU A 123 -24.32 1.00 -10.36
C GLU A 123 -23.41 1.79 -11.31
N MET A 124 -22.12 1.47 -11.34
CA MET A 124 -21.15 2.10 -12.24
C MET A 124 -21.50 1.84 -13.71
N GLN A 125 -21.86 0.62 -14.08
CA GLN A 125 -22.28 0.29 -15.45
C GLN A 125 -23.53 1.09 -15.86
N THR A 126 -24.48 1.25 -14.96
CA THR A 126 -25.70 2.03 -15.19
C THR A 126 -25.35 3.51 -15.41
N LYS A 127 -24.60 4.11 -14.51
CA LYS A 127 -24.14 5.50 -14.63
C LYS A 127 -23.31 5.73 -15.89
N MET A 128 -22.40 4.80 -16.21
CA MET A 128 -21.60 4.87 -17.44
C MET A 128 -22.48 4.86 -18.69
N THR A 129 -23.52 4.03 -18.70
CA THR A 129 -24.47 3.96 -19.80
C THR A 129 -25.26 5.27 -19.94
N GLU A 130 -25.69 5.86 -18.84
CA GLU A 130 -26.38 7.15 -18.80
C GLU A 130 -25.50 8.27 -19.34
N ILE A 131 -24.25 8.35 -18.87
CA ILE A 131 -23.26 9.34 -19.32
C ILE A 131 -22.96 9.20 -20.81
N ILE A 132 -22.80 7.96 -21.31
CA ILE A 132 -22.59 7.72 -22.75
C ILE A 132 -23.81 8.16 -23.56
N ARG A 133 -25.03 7.99 -23.05
CA ARG A 133 -26.26 8.47 -23.72
C ARG A 133 -26.34 9.99 -23.74
N GLU A 134 -25.90 10.65 -22.68
CA GLU A 134 -26.02 12.12 -22.55
C GLU A 134 -24.91 12.85 -23.32
N TYR A 135 -23.65 12.39 -23.19
CA TYR A 135 -22.45 13.07 -23.71
C TYR A 135 -21.80 12.38 -24.92
N GLY A 136 -22.30 11.22 -25.32
CA GLY A 136 -21.68 10.41 -26.34
C GLY A 136 -20.35 9.79 -25.90
N LEU A 137 -19.52 9.38 -26.86
CA LEU A 137 -18.21 8.79 -26.61
C LEU A 137 -17.09 9.85 -26.52
N ASN A 138 -17.40 11.07 -26.12
CA ASN A 138 -16.38 12.11 -25.92
C ASN A 138 -15.52 11.75 -24.70
N ARG A 139 -14.29 11.34 -24.98
CA ARG A 139 -13.37 10.78 -23.97
C ARG A 139 -13.02 11.76 -22.84
N LEU A 140 -12.95 13.07 -23.12
CA LEU A 140 -12.64 14.08 -22.12
C LEU A 140 -13.83 14.33 -21.19
N ALA A 141 -15.03 14.50 -21.73
CA ALA A 141 -16.25 14.65 -20.94
C ALA A 141 -16.56 13.40 -20.11
N MET A 142 -16.30 12.19 -20.67
CA MET A 142 -16.42 10.94 -19.92
C MET A 142 -15.43 10.87 -18.76
N GLN A 143 -14.18 11.28 -18.96
CA GLN A 143 -13.16 11.26 -17.90
C GLN A 143 -13.51 12.20 -16.75
N GLU A 144 -13.96 13.41 -17.04
CA GLU A 144 -14.34 14.38 -16.02
C GLU A 144 -15.59 13.95 -15.23
N THR A 145 -16.58 13.35 -15.91
CA THR A 145 -17.85 12.97 -15.27
C THR A 145 -17.79 11.61 -14.55
N LEU A 146 -16.97 10.67 -15.05
CA LEU A 146 -16.76 9.37 -14.40
C LEU A 146 -15.75 9.43 -13.26
N ALA A 147 -14.95 10.51 -13.21
CA ALA A 147 -13.99 10.68 -12.14
C ALA A 147 -14.71 10.71 -10.79
N ARG A 148 -14.65 9.60 -10.08
CA ARG A 148 -15.09 9.46 -8.68
C ARG A 148 -16.55 9.82 -8.40
N THR A 149 -17.48 9.62 -9.36
CA THR A 149 -18.92 9.87 -9.17
C THR A 149 -19.61 8.86 -8.26
N ILE A 150 -18.98 7.70 -7.99
CA ILE A 150 -19.47 6.69 -7.05
C ILE A 150 -18.77 6.93 -5.72
N GLY A 151 -19.28 7.87 -4.93
CA GLY A 151 -18.74 8.25 -3.63
C GLY A 151 -19.06 7.22 -2.55
N ILE A 152 -18.25 7.24 -1.49
CA ILE A 152 -18.59 6.66 -0.18
C ILE A 152 -19.39 7.73 0.56
N GLU A 153 -20.38 7.33 1.36
CA GLU A 153 -21.03 8.27 2.28
C GLU A 153 -19.99 8.83 3.25
N ARG A 154 -19.81 10.15 3.23
CA ARG A 154 -18.83 10.80 4.10
C ARG A 154 -19.29 10.80 5.55
N ILE A 155 -18.52 10.19 6.40
CA ILE A 155 -18.73 10.21 7.86
C ILE A 155 -17.62 11.03 8.49
N GLU A 156 -17.97 11.98 9.33
CA GLU A 156 -17.01 12.85 10.02
C GLU A 156 -17.18 12.78 11.53
N VAL A 157 -16.05 12.74 12.23
CA VAL A 157 -15.96 12.94 13.68
C VAL A 157 -14.96 14.07 13.93
N ALA A 158 -15.41 15.10 14.59
CA ALA A 158 -14.60 16.30 14.89
C ALA A 158 -14.56 16.61 16.39
N SER A 159 -13.44 17.17 16.83
CA SER A 159 -13.25 17.77 18.16
C SER A 159 -12.48 19.08 18.01
N ASP A 160 -12.19 19.76 19.11
CA ASP A 160 -11.39 20.98 19.10
C ASP A 160 -9.95 20.76 18.58
N LEU A 161 -9.44 19.53 18.62
CA LEU A 161 -8.06 19.19 18.29
C LEU A 161 -7.90 18.40 16.99
N PHE A 162 -8.95 17.76 16.49
CA PHE A 162 -8.87 16.94 15.30
C PHE A 162 -10.20 16.85 14.54
N THR A 163 -10.10 16.56 13.26
CA THR A 163 -11.21 16.09 12.43
C THR A 163 -10.79 14.81 11.72
N VAL A 164 -11.61 13.76 11.83
CA VAL A 164 -11.41 12.50 11.12
C VAL A 164 -12.58 12.30 10.17
N ALA A 165 -12.29 12.14 8.90
CA ALA A 165 -13.31 11.87 7.88
C ALA A 165 -13.06 10.48 7.25
N ASN A 166 -14.10 9.66 7.21
CA ASN A 166 -14.15 8.48 6.35
C ASN A 166 -14.78 8.90 5.03
N ASN A 167 -13.98 9.05 3.99
CA ASN A 167 -14.38 9.52 2.68
C ASN A 167 -13.37 9.05 1.61
N ASP A 168 -13.68 9.25 0.33
CA ASP A 168 -12.69 9.22 -0.73
C ASP A 168 -11.62 10.30 -0.48
N CYS A 169 -10.35 9.91 -0.52
CA CYS A 169 -9.27 10.83 -0.16
C CYS A 169 -9.08 11.97 -1.19
N VAL A 170 -9.47 11.78 -2.45
CA VAL A 170 -9.45 12.85 -3.45
C VAL A 170 -10.56 13.85 -3.16
N ASP A 171 -11.79 13.37 -2.92
CA ASP A 171 -12.92 14.23 -2.56
C ASP A 171 -12.63 15.00 -1.27
N GLU A 172 -12.03 14.33 -0.27
CA GLU A 172 -11.68 14.98 1.00
C GLU A 172 -10.58 16.03 0.81
N ALA A 173 -9.57 15.75 -0.02
CA ALA A 173 -8.54 16.72 -0.37
C ALA A 173 -9.14 17.93 -1.12
N GLN A 174 -10.07 17.71 -2.05
CA GLN A 174 -10.76 18.78 -2.80
C GLN A 174 -11.57 19.71 -1.90
N ARG A 175 -12.08 19.21 -0.76
CA ARG A 175 -12.81 20.03 0.23
C ARG A 175 -11.90 20.98 1.00
N GLN A 176 -10.60 20.68 1.08
CA GLN A 176 -9.63 21.52 1.78
C GLN A 176 -9.32 22.79 0.98
N THR A 177 -9.13 23.90 1.69
CA THR A 177 -8.72 25.16 1.06
C THR A 177 -7.27 25.09 0.55
N ASN A 178 -6.94 25.91 -0.45
CA ASN A 178 -5.57 26.03 -0.93
C ASN A 178 -4.64 26.48 0.21
N ASP A 179 -3.43 25.98 0.22
CA ASP A 179 -2.38 26.44 1.16
C ASP A 179 -2.81 26.42 2.64
N SER A 180 -3.59 25.41 3.03
CA SER A 180 -4.14 25.29 4.38
C SER A 180 -3.39 24.34 5.29
N VAL A 181 -2.68 23.36 4.71
CA VAL A 181 -2.06 22.24 5.44
C VAL A 181 -0.58 22.51 5.68
N ASP A 182 -0.12 22.35 6.92
CA ASP A 182 1.28 22.56 7.28
C ASP A 182 2.16 21.33 7.06
N LEU A 183 1.62 20.13 7.12
CA LEU A 183 2.34 18.88 6.92
C LEU A 183 1.38 17.81 6.39
N ILE A 184 1.81 17.07 5.38
CA ILE A 184 1.12 15.88 4.92
C ILE A 184 1.99 14.66 5.25
N VAL A 185 1.40 13.66 5.92
CA VAL A 185 2.03 12.36 6.20
C VAL A 185 1.05 11.27 5.79
N THR A 186 1.45 10.40 4.89
CA THR A 186 0.61 9.29 4.47
C THR A 186 1.42 8.11 3.96
N SER A 187 0.84 6.92 4.06
CA SER A 187 1.27 5.73 3.34
C SER A 187 0.32 5.54 2.17
N ILE A 188 0.82 5.65 0.96
CA ILE A 188 0.01 5.35 -0.22
C ILE A 188 -0.10 3.84 -0.42
N PRO A 189 -1.17 3.32 -1.04
CA PRO A 189 -1.24 1.92 -1.44
C PRO A 189 -0.07 1.56 -2.36
N PHE A 190 0.40 0.31 -2.26
CA PHE A 190 1.50 -0.17 -3.11
C PHE A 190 0.92 -0.81 -4.38
N ALA A 191 0.28 -0.01 -5.21
CA ALA A 191 -0.51 -0.41 -6.37
C ALA A 191 -1.55 -1.50 -5.97
N ASN A 192 -1.67 -2.58 -6.74
CA ASN A 192 -2.62 -3.67 -6.50
C ASN A 192 -2.14 -4.72 -5.49
N HIS A 193 -1.27 -4.34 -4.54
CA HIS A 193 -0.76 -5.29 -3.54
C HIS A 193 -1.82 -5.63 -2.49
N TYR A 194 -2.57 -4.62 -2.07
CA TYR A 194 -3.68 -4.74 -1.12
C TYR A 194 -4.90 -3.97 -1.63
N GLU A 195 -6.07 -4.55 -1.44
CA GLU A 195 -7.35 -3.88 -1.58
C GLU A 195 -7.84 -3.57 -0.16
N TYR A 196 -8.05 -2.30 0.15
CA TYR A 196 -8.37 -1.85 1.51
C TYR A 196 -9.88 -1.73 1.75
N SER A 197 -10.66 -1.56 0.68
CA SER A 197 -12.10 -1.43 0.77
C SER A 197 -12.79 -2.03 -0.46
N PRO A 198 -14.10 -2.31 -0.40
CA PRO A 198 -14.86 -2.72 -1.57
C PRO A 198 -15.12 -1.60 -2.58
N SER A 199 -14.76 -0.35 -2.27
CA SER A 199 -15.00 0.78 -3.16
C SER A 199 -14.13 0.73 -4.41
N TYR A 200 -14.71 1.06 -5.57
CA TYR A 200 -13.96 1.23 -6.81
C TYR A 200 -12.96 2.40 -6.78
N ASN A 201 -13.14 3.33 -5.87
CA ASN A 201 -12.22 4.44 -5.64
C ASN A 201 -10.98 4.02 -4.83
N ASP A 202 -10.95 2.80 -4.30
CA ASP A 202 -9.78 2.27 -3.64
C ASP A 202 -8.62 2.12 -4.66
N PHE A 203 -7.53 2.81 -4.42
CA PHE A 203 -6.35 2.78 -5.29
C PHE A 203 -5.71 1.39 -5.39
N GLY A 204 -6.04 0.46 -4.48
CA GLY A 204 -5.66 -0.94 -4.56
C GLY A 204 -6.32 -1.70 -5.71
N HIS A 205 -7.46 -1.22 -6.24
CA HIS A 205 -8.17 -1.82 -7.37
C HIS A 205 -7.55 -1.47 -8.72
N THR A 206 -6.24 -1.52 -8.83
CA THR A 206 -5.52 -1.23 -10.07
C THR A 206 -4.91 -2.48 -10.68
N THR A 207 -4.70 -2.47 -12.00
CA THR A 207 -4.15 -3.62 -12.73
C THR A 207 -2.63 -3.69 -12.72
N GLY A 208 -1.98 -2.65 -12.19
CA GLY A 208 -0.52 -2.55 -12.10
C GLY A 208 -0.08 -1.12 -11.84
N ASN A 209 1.24 -0.90 -11.77
CA ASN A 209 1.81 0.39 -11.40
C ASN A 209 1.35 1.54 -12.30
N ALA A 210 1.36 1.37 -13.62
CA ALA A 210 0.95 2.42 -14.55
C ALA A 210 -0.49 2.89 -14.31
N HIS A 211 -1.41 1.95 -14.06
CA HIS A 211 -2.80 2.27 -13.73
C HIS A 211 -2.91 2.94 -12.37
N PHE A 212 -2.14 2.48 -11.38
CA PHE A 212 -2.07 3.10 -10.06
C PHE A 212 -1.63 4.56 -10.15
N TRP A 213 -0.55 4.86 -10.88
CA TRP A 213 -0.07 6.24 -11.03
C TRP A 213 -1.04 7.12 -11.81
N ALA A 214 -1.78 6.56 -12.76
CA ALA A 214 -2.89 7.28 -13.41
C ALA A 214 -4.03 7.63 -12.44
N GLN A 215 -4.30 6.79 -11.44
CA GLN A 215 -5.24 7.12 -10.37
C GLN A 215 -4.66 8.18 -9.41
N MET A 216 -3.37 8.09 -9.09
CA MET A 216 -2.68 9.08 -8.26
C MET A 216 -2.59 10.47 -8.92
N ASP A 217 -2.74 10.55 -10.25
CA ASP A 217 -2.84 11.83 -10.97
C ASP A 217 -4.07 12.66 -10.52
N TYR A 218 -5.08 12.06 -9.87
CA TYR A 218 -6.19 12.79 -9.25
C TYR A 218 -5.86 13.31 -7.85
N LEU A 219 -5.09 12.57 -7.06
CA LEU A 219 -4.78 12.93 -5.67
C LEU A 219 -3.57 13.85 -5.56
N THR A 220 -2.50 13.55 -6.27
CA THR A 220 -1.19 14.23 -6.08
C THR A 220 -1.25 15.73 -6.35
N PRO A 221 -1.96 16.24 -7.39
CA PRO A 221 -2.15 17.69 -7.58
C PRO A 221 -2.90 18.35 -6.42
N GLU A 222 -3.89 17.64 -5.84
CA GLU A 222 -4.64 18.13 -4.70
C GLU A 222 -3.76 18.23 -3.44
N LEU A 223 -2.89 17.23 -3.22
CA LEU A 223 -1.91 17.30 -2.13
C LEU A 223 -0.97 18.50 -2.29
N LEU A 224 -0.51 18.77 -3.53
CA LEU A 224 0.28 19.98 -3.80
C LEU A 224 -0.53 21.25 -3.56
N ARG A 225 -1.80 21.28 -3.97
CA ARG A 225 -2.69 22.45 -3.82
C ARG A 225 -2.91 22.83 -2.36
N ILE A 226 -3.26 21.83 -1.52
CA ILE A 226 -3.62 22.07 -0.12
C ILE A 226 -2.43 22.32 0.79
N LEU A 227 -1.25 21.76 0.47
CA LEU A 227 -0.03 21.98 1.25
C LEU A 227 0.41 23.45 1.12
N LYS A 228 0.77 24.08 2.23
CA LYS A 228 1.32 25.45 2.23
C LYS A 228 2.68 25.51 1.52
N PRO A 229 2.96 26.57 0.74
CA PRO A 229 4.27 26.74 0.10
C PRO A 229 5.42 26.74 1.13
N GLY A 230 6.44 25.94 0.85
CA GLY A 230 7.58 25.73 1.73
C GLY A 230 7.37 24.68 2.82
N ARG A 231 6.33 23.84 2.71
CA ARG A 231 6.04 22.76 3.63
C ARG A 231 6.29 21.39 3.02
N ILE A 232 6.22 20.36 3.86
CA ILE A 232 6.66 18.98 3.54
C ILE A 232 5.46 18.05 3.37
N TYR A 233 5.57 17.21 2.37
CA TYR A 233 4.77 16.01 2.18
C TYR A 233 5.68 14.79 2.37
N ALA A 234 5.42 13.99 3.40
CA ALA A 234 6.11 12.74 3.71
C ALA A 234 5.28 11.56 3.21
N CYS A 235 5.80 10.86 2.21
CA CYS A 235 5.11 9.76 1.53
C CYS A 235 5.81 8.43 1.83
N HIS A 236 5.13 7.57 2.59
CA HIS A 236 5.63 6.23 2.85
C HIS A 236 5.30 5.29 1.70
N VAL A 237 6.30 4.56 1.24
CA VAL A 237 6.22 3.60 0.13
C VAL A 237 7.12 2.40 0.39
N LYS A 238 6.85 1.32 -0.33
CA LYS A 238 7.68 0.10 -0.34
C LYS A 238 7.85 -0.42 -1.75
N ASP A 239 9.04 -0.93 -2.06
CA ASP A 239 9.27 -1.67 -3.28
C ASP A 239 8.52 -3.00 -3.28
N ARG A 240 8.11 -3.45 -4.44
CA ARG A 240 7.26 -4.61 -4.63
C ARG A 240 8.03 -5.77 -5.23
N ILE A 241 7.76 -6.96 -4.68
CA ILE A 241 8.26 -8.18 -5.28
C ILE A 241 7.27 -8.62 -6.34
N ASN A 242 7.78 -8.83 -7.53
CA ASN A 242 7.06 -9.45 -8.63
C ASN A 242 7.50 -10.90 -8.74
N PHE A 243 6.56 -11.82 -8.65
CA PHE A 243 6.84 -13.25 -8.81
C PHE A 243 7.20 -13.57 -10.25
N GLY A 244 8.13 -14.50 -10.44
CA GLY A 244 8.66 -14.85 -11.75
C GLY A 244 7.62 -15.40 -12.74
N ASN A 245 6.57 -16.04 -12.24
CA ASN A 245 5.43 -16.49 -13.06
C ASN A 245 4.54 -15.32 -13.54
N VAL A 246 4.56 -14.18 -12.87
CA VAL A 246 3.82 -12.97 -13.27
C VAL A 246 4.61 -12.17 -14.31
N THR A 247 5.92 -12.09 -14.12
CA THR A 247 6.81 -11.29 -14.99
C THR A 247 7.34 -12.09 -16.17
N GLY A 248 7.24 -13.41 -16.16
CA GLY A 248 7.88 -14.30 -17.13
C GLY A 248 9.39 -14.42 -16.92
N ALA A 249 9.97 -13.83 -15.89
CA ALA A 249 11.42 -13.84 -15.64
C ALA A 249 11.92 -15.17 -15.02
N GLY A 250 11.03 -16.08 -14.64
CA GLY A 250 11.37 -17.35 -13.99
C GLY A 250 11.83 -17.25 -12.54
N LEU A 251 12.20 -16.05 -12.07
CA LEU A 251 12.63 -15.75 -10.70
C LEU A 251 11.96 -14.47 -10.19
N PRO A 252 11.83 -14.28 -8.87
CA PRO A 252 11.29 -13.05 -8.32
C PRO A 252 12.19 -11.85 -8.65
N THR A 253 11.56 -10.75 -9.08
CA THR A 253 12.21 -9.46 -9.33
C THR A 253 11.62 -8.37 -8.43
N VAL A 254 12.27 -7.21 -8.35
CA VAL A 254 11.77 -6.07 -7.58
C VAL A 254 11.28 -5.00 -8.52
N SER A 255 10.07 -4.51 -8.30
CA SER A 255 9.57 -3.27 -8.90
C SER A 255 10.04 -2.09 -8.05
N PRO A 256 10.76 -1.12 -8.62
CA PRO A 256 11.28 0.03 -7.88
C PRO A 256 10.17 1.07 -7.62
N PHE A 257 9.15 0.69 -6.84
CA PHE A 257 7.97 1.49 -6.62
C PHE A 257 8.27 2.84 -5.96
N HIS A 258 9.29 2.88 -5.07
CA HIS A 258 9.76 4.14 -4.47
C HIS A 258 10.29 5.13 -5.51
N ALA A 259 11.01 4.65 -6.52
CA ALA A 259 11.52 5.50 -7.59
C ALA A 259 10.39 6.02 -8.48
N GLU A 260 9.38 5.19 -8.77
CA GLU A 260 8.19 5.62 -9.50
C GLU A 260 7.43 6.70 -8.72
N ALA A 261 7.26 6.53 -7.39
CA ALA A 261 6.65 7.52 -6.50
C ALA A 261 7.42 8.85 -6.50
N LEU A 262 8.76 8.78 -6.48
CA LEU A 262 9.62 9.95 -6.53
C LEU A 262 9.39 10.73 -7.83
N PHE A 263 9.48 10.07 -8.97
CA PHE A 263 9.28 10.71 -10.27
C PHE A 263 7.84 11.22 -10.47
N HIS A 264 6.86 10.52 -9.91
CA HIS A 264 5.48 10.98 -9.90
C HIS A 264 5.32 12.29 -9.12
N GLY A 265 5.90 12.41 -7.92
CA GLY A 265 5.91 13.65 -7.15
C GLY A 265 6.57 14.81 -7.90
N LEU A 266 7.72 14.56 -8.52
CA LEU A 266 8.42 15.55 -9.34
C LEU A 266 7.58 16.00 -10.55
N LYS A 267 6.91 15.07 -11.24
CA LYS A 267 5.98 15.35 -12.35
C LYS A 267 4.90 16.34 -11.96
N HIS A 268 4.40 16.24 -10.72
CA HIS A 268 3.33 17.10 -10.22
C HIS A 268 3.80 18.40 -9.55
N GLY A 269 5.11 18.69 -9.57
CA GLY A 269 5.64 19.99 -9.16
C GLY A 269 6.19 20.06 -7.73
N PHE A 270 6.32 18.93 -7.05
CA PHE A 270 7.05 18.86 -5.79
C PHE A 270 8.57 18.90 -6.04
N ASP A 271 9.31 19.47 -5.11
CA ASP A 271 10.77 19.31 -5.03
C ASP A 271 11.06 18.07 -4.16
N TYR A 272 12.07 17.27 -4.50
CA TYR A 272 12.51 16.13 -3.69
C TYR A 272 13.58 16.57 -2.70
N MET A 273 13.38 16.29 -1.43
CA MET A 273 14.24 16.71 -0.33
C MET A 273 15.11 15.57 0.24
N GLY A 274 14.85 14.35 -0.16
CA GLY A 274 15.51 13.16 0.37
C GLY A 274 14.53 12.08 0.82
N MET A 275 15.06 11.00 1.37
CA MET A 275 14.22 9.91 1.89
C MET A 275 14.80 9.36 3.18
N VAL A 276 13.91 8.84 4.01
CA VAL A 276 14.25 8.01 5.16
C VAL A 276 14.07 6.54 4.76
N THR A 277 15.07 5.73 5.01
CA THR A 277 14.99 4.28 4.84
C THR A 277 14.56 3.62 6.15
N VAL A 278 13.46 2.88 6.11
CA VAL A 278 12.99 2.08 7.23
C VAL A 278 13.46 0.64 7.02
N VAL A 279 14.38 0.19 7.88
CA VAL A 279 14.94 -1.16 7.78
C VAL A 279 13.97 -2.16 8.40
N THR A 280 13.67 -3.21 7.65
CA THR A 280 12.81 -4.31 8.10
C THR A 280 13.63 -5.57 8.33
N ASP A 281 13.26 -6.37 9.34
CA ASP A 281 13.87 -7.67 9.55
C ASP A 281 13.31 -8.69 8.56
N VAL A 282 14.05 -8.93 7.49
CA VAL A 282 13.68 -9.86 6.42
C VAL A 282 13.43 -11.29 6.95
N VAL A 283 14.09 -11.67 8.03
CA VAL A 283 13.95 -13.01 8.64
C VAL A 283 12.61 -13.16 9.32
N ARG A 284 12.18 -12.14 10.03
CA ARG A 284 10.93 -12.16 10.80
C ARG A 284 9.71 -11.87 9.93
N GLU A 285 9.84 -10.96 8.97
CA GLU A 285 8.71 -10.42 8.24
C GLU A 285 8.44 -11.10 6.89
N ASN A 286 9.48 -11.66 6.23
CA ASN A 286 9.35 -12.23 4.88
C ASN A 286 10.34 -13.38 4.60
N ASN A 287 10.34 -14.39 5.44
CA ASN A 287 11.27 -15.49 5.34
C ASN A 287 11.16 -16.35 4.06
N GLN A 288 10.06 -16.25 3.32
CA GLN A 288 9.83 -17.10 2.15
C GLN A 288 10.20 -16.45 0.81
N THR A 289 10.17 -15.11 0.72
CA THR A 289 10.22 -14.41 -0.57
C THR A 289 11.62 -13.97 -0.99
N TYR A 290 12.50 -13.68 -0.02
CA TYR A 290 13.82 -13.09 -0.28
C TYR A 290 14.99 -14.03 -0.12
N ARG A 291 14.77 -15.24 0.39
CA ARG A 291 15.81 -16.21 0.60
C ARG A 291 15.63 -17.42 -0.28
N LEU A 292 16.74 -17.93 -0.75
CA LEU A 292 16.76 -19.28 -1.26
C LEU A 292 16.44 -20.25 -0.13
N SER A 293 15.49 -21.16 -0.37
CA SER A 293 15.29 -22.31 0.49
C SER A 293 16.50 -23.22 0.42
N TYR A 294 16.67 -24.11 1.39
CA TYR A 294 17.77 -25.08 1.36
C TYR A 294 17.82 -25.87 0.05
N SER A 295 16.66 -26.32 -0.43
CA SER A 295 16.57 -27.07 -1.69
C SER A 295 16.97 -26.26 -2.92
N GLU A 296 16.66 -24.97 -2.94
CA GLU A 296 17.05 -24.07 -4.05
C GLU A 296 18.53 -23.74 -4.00
N MET A 297 19.10 -23.56 -2.81
CA MET A 297 20.55 -23.40 -2.65
C MET A 297 21.31 -24.63 -3.18
N CYS A 298 20.80 -25.84 -2.90
CA CYS A 298 21.41 -27.08 -3.39
C CYS A 298 21.28 -27.28 -4.92
N LYS A 299 20.41 -26.54 -5.58
CA LYS A 299 20.19 -26.58 -7.03
C LYS A 299 20.81 -25.41 -7.78
N ASP A 300 21.63 -24.61 -7.11
CA ASP A 300 22.20 -23.36 -7.67
C ASP A 300 21.12 -22.39 -8.16
N GLY A 301 20.01 -22.35 -7.44
CA GLY A 301 18.90 -21.45 -7.77
C GLY A 301 19.30 -19.97 -7.59
N SER A 302 18.87 -19.11 -8.51
CA SER A 302 19.08 -17.67 -8.41
C SER A 302 17.92 -17.00 -7.68
N LYS A 303 18.22 -16.21 -6.66
CA LYS A 303 17.23 -15.42 -5.93
C LYS A 303 17.85 -14.11 -5.44
N MET A 304 16.98 -13.09 -5.24
CA MET A 304 17.45 -11.86 -4.62
C MET A 304 17.95 -12.12 -3.21
N GLY A 305 19.14 -11.62 -2.92
CA GLY A 305 19.78 -11.73 -1.61
C GLY A 305 19.49 -10.59 -0.64
N VAL A 306 18.65 -9.62 -1.02
CA VAL A 306 18.41 -8.40 -0.24
C VAL A 306 16.97 -8.31 0.24
N GLY A 307 16.76 -7.73 1.42
CA GLY A 307 15.46 -7.37 1.92
C GLY A 307 14.85 -6.21 1.13
N SER A 308 13.57 -5.98 1.30
CA SER A 308 12.92 -4.76 0.81
C SER A 308 12.73 -3.81 1.98
N PRO A 309 13.57 -2.79 2.14
CA PRO A 309 13.30 -1.74 3.08
C PRO A 309 12.03 -0.98 2.67
N GLU A 310 11.49 -0.22 3.60
CA GLU A 310 10.46 0.76 3.32
C GLU A 310 11.09 2.14 3.23
N TYR A 311 10.42 3.05 2.56
CA TYR A 311 10.95 4.38 2.32
C TYR A 311 9.92 5.43 2.69
N ILE A 312 10.37 6.50 3.33
CA ILE A 312 9.59 7.72 3.51
C ILE A 312 10.21 8.79 2.60
N LEU A 313 9.56 9.05 1.48
CA LEU A 313 10.00 10.08 0.54
C LEU A 313 9.58 11.44 1.08
N LEU A 314 10.50 12.37 1.17
CA LEU A 314 10.28 13.73 1.62
C LEU A 314 10.16 14.65 0.40
N PHE A 315 8.97 15.15 0.18
CA PHE A 315 8.65 16.12 -0.86
C PHE A 315 8.41 17.49 -0.24
N HIS A 316 8.73 18.51 -1.00
CA HIS A 316 8.59 19.90 -0.58
C HIS A 316 7.75 20.65 -1.60
N LYS A 317 6.70 21.34 -1.15
CA LYS A 317 6.01 22.29 -2.02
C LYS A 317 6.88 23.53 -2.17
N PRO A 318 7.27 23.91 -3.41
CA PRO A 318 8.06 25.10 -3.63
C PRO A 318 7.41 26.35 -2.98
N GLN A 319 8.21 27.18 -2.34
CA GLN A 319 7.77 28.50 -1.92
C GLN A 319 7.61 29.44 -3.11
N SER A 320 6.80 30.49 -2.96
CA SER A 320 6.53 31.47 -4.04
C SER A 320 7.79 32.19 -4.46
N ASP A 321 8.64 32.55 -3.50
CA ASP A 321 9.94 33.17 -3.73
C ASP A 321 11.07 32.17 -3.48
N ARG A 322 11.50 31.49 -4.53
CA ARG A 322 12.56 30.47 -4.48
C ARG A 322 13.96 31.04 -4.13
N SER A 323 14.14 32.36 -4.08
CA SER A 323 15.37 32.98 -3.60
C SER A 323 15.53 32.91 -2.07
N LYS A 324 14.46 32.61 -1.36
CA LYS A 324 14.42 32.49 0.09
C LYS A 324 14.36 31.03 0.52
N GLY A 325 15.16 30.67 1.50
CA GLY A 325 15.24 29.30 2.05
C GLY A 325 14.18 29.00 3.11
N TYR A 326 12.99 29.60 3.09
CA TYR A 326 11.95 29.38 4.09
C TYR A 326 10.55 29.51 3.51
N ALA A 327 9.58 28.93 4.21
CA ALA A 327 8.18 28.93 3.81
C ALA A 327 7.58 30.34 3.71
N ASP A 328 6.60 30.53 2.84
CA ASP A 328 5.86 31.79 2.67
C ASP A 328 5.20 32.23 3.98
N SER A 329 4.52 31.30 4.66
CA SER A 329 3.94 31.49 6.00
C SER A 329 4.92 31.01 7.06
N ARG A 330 5.81 31.88 7.50
CA ARG A 330 6.85 31.54 8.48
C ARG A 330 6.31 31.48 9.90
N ILE A 331 6.66 30.41 10.62
CA ILE A 331 6.48 30.31 12.06
C ILE A 331 7.83 30.69 12.71
N ALA A 332 8.02 31.97 12.98
CA ALA A 332 9.21 32.43 13.66
C ALA A 332 9.15 32.08 15.16
N LYS A 333 10.24 31.56 15.69
CA LYS A 333 10.38 31.23 17.11
C LYS A 333 11.30 32.26 17.77
N ALA A 334 10.86 32.83 18.90
CA ALA A 334 11.71 33.68 19.70
C ALA A 334 12.79 32.83 20.41
N LYS A 335 14.03 33.32 20.51
CA LYS A 335 15.11 32.60 21.20
C LYS A 335 14.81 32.30 22.68
N THR A 336 13.93 33.10 23.30
CA THR A 336 13.44 32.87 24.66
C THR A 336 12.42 31.73 24.78
N ALA A 337 11.72 31.41 23.68
CA ALA A 337 10.74 30.35 23.65
C ALA A 337 11.27 29.06 22.96
N TYR A 338 12.40 29.17 22.27
CA TYR A 338 13.05 28.05 21.58
C TYR A 338 14.54 28.06 21.96
N SER A 339 14.86 27.34 23.04
CA SER A 339 16.19 27.29 23.60
C SER A 339 17.22 26.61 22.71
N LEU A 340 18.50 26.89 22.92
CA LEU A 340 19.60 26.20 22.26
C LEU A 340 19.55 24.68 22.56
N ALA A 341 19.22 24.30 23.77
CA ALA A 341 19.08 22.91 24.18
C ALA A 341 17.95 22.22 23.41
N ARG A 342 16.79 22.89 23.28
CA ARG A 342 15.67 22.35 22.47
C ARG A 342 16.05 22.17 21.01
N TRP A 343 16.77 23.16 20.42
CA TRP A 343 17.26 23.02 19.05
C TRP A 343 18.20 21.83 18.89
N GLN A 344 19.08 21.57 19.84
CA GLN A 344 19.99 20.42 19.77
C GLN A 344 19.23 19.08 19.79
N VAL A 345 18.14 18.96 20.55
CA VAL A 345 17.29 17.79 20.55
C VAL A 345 16.53 17.67 19.23
N ASP A 346 15.92 18.75 18.77
CA ASP A 346 15.18 18.82 17.51
C ASP A 346 16.07 18.48 16.29
N ALA A 347 17.30 19.01 16.27
CA ALA A 347 18.25 18.80 15.19
C ALA A 347 18.68 17.33 15.02
N HIS A 348 18.54 16.54 16.05
CA HIS A 348 18.86 15.11 16.00
C HIS A 348 17.65 14.22 15.69
N ALA A 349 16.45 14.78 15.57
CA ALA A 349 15.20 14.08 15.22
C ALA A 349 14.83 12.89 16.12
N PHE A 350 14.83 13.11 17.45
CA PHE A 350 14.71 12.05 18.45
C PHE A 350 13.36 11.83 19.07
N TRP A 351 12.31 11.98 18.36
CA TRP A 351 10.96 11.76 18.89
C TRP A 351 10.53 10.31 18.98
N ARG A 352 11.42 9.37 18.69
CA ARG A 352 11.05 7.97 18.63
C ARG A 352 11.23 7.28 19.96
N SER A 353 10.33 6.35 20.27
CA SER A 353 10.52 5.45 21.38
C SER A 353 11.78 4.62 21.14
N SER A 354 12.80 4.77 21.97
CA SER A 354 14.05 4.04 21.85
C SER A 354 14.22 2.96 22.93
N GLY A 355 13.37 2.97 23.94
CA GLY A 355 13.54 2.17 25.14
C GLY A 355 14.69 2.59 26.04
N ASN A 356 15.36 3.70 25.76
CA ASN A 356 16.47 4.20 26.57
C ASN A 356 16.03 5.19 27.64
N ARG A 357 16.64 5.12 28.81
CA ARG A 357 16.39 6.08 29.90
C ARG A 357 17.09 7.40 29.64
N GLN A 358 16.40 8.48 29.93
CA GLN A 358 17.01 9.80 30.03
C GLN A 358 17.86 9.93 31.30
N LEU A 359 19.01 10.58 31.19
CA LEU A 359 19.80 10.99 32.34
C LEU A 359 19.28 12.33 32.85
N THR A 360 19.30 12.51 34.17
CA THR A 360 18.97 13.79 34.77
C THR A 360 20.10 14.82 34.53
N ALA A 361 19.79 16.10 34.59
CA ALA A 361 20.79 17.17 34.48
C ALA A 361 21.93 17.01 35.50
N THR A 362 21.62 16.53 36.71
CA THR A 362 22.63 16.28 37.77
C THR A 362 23.56 15.11 37.38
N GLU A 363 23.04 14.02 36.87
CA GLU A 363 23.85 12.90 36.35
C GLU A 363 24.74 13.37 35.20
N MET A 364 24.19 14.10 34.25
CA MET A 364 24.93 14.60 33.08
C MET A 364 26.04 15.56 33.48
N ALA A 365 25.77 16.47 34.39
CA ALA A 365 26.77 17.46 34.89
C ALA A 365 27.94 16.81 35.62
N SER A 366 27.77 15.58 36.12
CA SER A 366 28.84 14.84 36.83
C SER A 366 29.79 14.06 35.93
N TYR A 367 29.47 13.92 34.62
CA TYR A 367 30.23 13.10 33.69
C TYR A 367 30.81 13.91 32.53
N GLY A 368 31.94 13.45 32.01
CA GLY A 368 32.50 13.98 30.76
C GLY A 368 31.75 13.42 29.53
N PRO A 369 31.89 14.07 28.35
CA PRO A 369 31.14 13.70 27.14
C PRO A 369 31.22 12.25 26.71
N ALA A 370 32.41 11.66 26.72
CA ALA A 370 32.63 10.26 26.34
C ALA A 370 31.91 9.23 27.24
N LYS A 371 31.87 9.54 28.56
CA LYS A 371 31.16 8.70 29.53
C LYS A 371 29.66 8.86 29.41
N LEU A 372 29.17 10.05 29.11
CA LEU A 372 27.77 10.32 28.84
C LEU A 372 27.29 9.54 27.60
N ALA A 373 28.01 9.65 26.50
CA ALA A 373 27.67 8.92 25.26
C ALA A 373 27.58 7.39 25.49
N LYS A 374 28.55 6.82 26.24
CA LYS A 374 28.54 5.41 26.61
C LYS A 374 27.34 5.04 27.48
N LEU A 375 26.99 5.84 28.47
CA LEU A 375 25.86 5.60 29.34
C LEU A 375 24.53 5.64 28.58
N PHE A 376 24.36 6.58 27.66
CA PHE A 376 23.18 6.58 26.79
C PHE A 376 23.08 5.33 25.91
N THR A 377 24.19 4.85 25.38
CA THR A 377 24.25 3.64 24.56
C THR A 377 23.96 2.38 25.37
N ASP A 378 24.52 2.29 26.59
CA ASP A 378 24.44 1.08 27.43
C ASP A 378 23.11 1.02 28.23
N TYR A 379 22.38 2.12 28.32
CA TYR A 379 21.20 2.22 29.17
C TYR A 379 19.92 1.96 28.39
N SER A 380 19.55 0.71 28.24
CA SER A 380 18.26 0.32 27.66
C SER A 380 17.17 0.29 28.75
N LEU A 381 16.08 0.98 28.55
CA LEU A 381 14.94 0.95 29.42
C LEU A 381 13.64 0.67 28.68
N GLN A 382 12.72 0.06 29.40
CA GLN A 382 11.38 -0.29 28.96
C GLN A 382 10.41 0.91 28.99
N GLN A 383 10.87 2.11 28.63
CA GLN A 383 10.04 3.31 28.67
C GLN A 383 10.05 4.03 27.32
N VAL A 384 8.92 4.63 26.99
CA VAL A 384 8.77 5.51 25.84
C VAL A 384 9.69 6.73 26.04
N TYR A 385 10.34 7.17 24.97
CA TYR A 385 11.17 8.36 24.97
C TYR A 385 10.36 9.59 25.35
N ASP A 386 10.75 10.28 26.41
CA ASP A 386 10.14 11.53 26.88
C ASP A 386 10.93 12.73 26.34
N TYR A 387 10.44 13.28 25.24
CA TYR A 387 11.03 14.43 24.56
C TYR A 387 11.06 15.68 25.45
N ASP A 388 9.94 15.97 26.11
CA ASP A 388 9.85 17.17 26.94
C ASP A 388 10.76 17.07 28.17
N PHE A 389 10.93 15.88 28.72
CA PHE A 389 11.89 15.64 29.78
C PHE A 389 13.34 15.85 29.31
N HIS A 390 13.69 15.38 28.10
CA HIS A 390 15.00 15.58 27.52
C HIS A 390 15.30 17.04 27.25
N VAL A 391 14.32 17.80 26.73
CA VAL A 391 14.46 19.26 26.56
C VAL A 391 14.73 19.97 27.90
N ARG A 392 13.98 19.62 28.96
CA ARG A 392 14.19 20.19 30.30
C ARG A 392 15.58 19.95 30.83
N ILE A 393 16.11 18.73 30.68
CA ILE A 393 17.51 18.42 31.05
C ILE A 393 18.49 19.34 30.33
N GLY A 394 18.30 19.52 29.02
CA GLY A 394 19.14 20.39 28.21
C GLY A 394 19.07 21.85 28.67
N GLU A 395 17.88 22.35 28.98
CA GLU A 395 17.67 23.72 29.48
C GLU A 395 18.31 23.95 30.84
N GLU A 396 18.18 22.99 31.77
CA GLU A 396 18.88 23.05 33.07
C GLU A 396 20.40 23.05 32.91
N LEU A 397 20.95 22.27 31.98
CA LEU A 397 22.38 22.28 31.68
C LEU A 397 22.82 23.63 31.08
N GLN A 398 22.01 24.19 30.20
CA GLN A 398 22.24 25.49 29.58
C GLN A 398 22.26 26.60 30.65
N GLU A 399 21.31 26.61 31.59
CA GLU A 399 21.27 27.57 32.70
C GLU A 399 22.49 27.46 33.62
N ARG A 400 22.99 26.24 33.81
CA ARG A 400 24.24 25.98 34.58
C ARG A 400 25.51 26.29 33.80
N GLY A 401 25.42 26.70 32.52
CA GLY A 401 26.58 26.92 31.66
C GLY A 401 27.34 25.63 31.34
N ALA A 402 26.69 24.47 31.47
CA ALA A 402 27.27 23.13 31.30
C ALA A 402 26.69 22.33 30.13
N LEU A 403 25.93 22.98 29.23
CA LEU A 403 25.38 22.31 28.06
C LEU A 403 26.51 21.87 27.11
N PRO A 404 26.72 20.56 26.90
CA PRO A 404 27.77 20.08 26.01
C PRO A 404 27.47 20.43 24.56
N THR A 405 28.50 20.65 23.74
CA THR A 405 28.34 20.84 22.28
C THR A 405 27.77 19.59 21.62
N GLU A 406 28.06 18.43 22.17
CA GLU A 406 27.61 17.13 21.71
C GLU A 406 26.26 16.70 22.31
N PHE A 407 25.54 17.58 23.01
CA PHE A 407 24.26 17.24 23.64
C PHE A 407 23.26 16.61 22.65
N MET A 408 23.24 17.12 21.43
CA MET A 408 22.43 16.54 20.36
C MET A 408 22.77 15.06 20.05
N SER A 409 24.00 14.62 20.32
CA SER A 409 24.47 13.26 20.10
C SER A 409 24.22 12.33 21.30
N LEU A 410 23.71 12.86 22.40
CA LEU A 410 23.45 12.11 23.64
C LEU A 410 22.06 11.50 23.67
N ALA A 411 21.23 11.79 22.70
CA ALA A 411 19.89 11.23 22.66
C ALA A 411 19.91 9.75 22.25
N PRO A 412 18.87 8.99 22.64
CA PRO A 412 18.90 7.55 22.52
C PRO A 412 18.81 7.08 21.08
N GLY A 413 19.76 6.31 20.66
CA GLY A 413 19.61 5.21 19.77
C GLY A 413 19.34 5.41 18.30
N SER A 414 19.29 6.61 17.70
CA SER A 414 19.28 6.72 16.24
C SER A 414 20.62 7.24 15.75
N HIS A 415 21.44 6.34 15.25
CA HIS A 415 22.74 6.72 14.72
C HIS A 415 22.64 7.39 13.34
N HIS A 416 21.51 7.24 12.63
CA HIS A 416 21.29 7.79 11.31
C HIS A 416 19.88 8.39 11.25
N PRO A 417 19.72 9.70 11.06
CA PRO A 417 18.42 10.35 10.97
C PRO A 417 17.60 9.88 9.73
N ASP A 418 18.27 9.40 8.73
CA ASP A 418 17.73 8.91 7.46
C ASP A 418 17.60 7.36 7.38
N VAL A 419 18.02 6.63 8.43
CA VAL A 419 17.87 5.17 8.50
C VAL A 419 17.26 4.76 9.82
N TRP A 420 16.02 4.28 9.78
CA TRP A 420 15.26 3.90 10.96
C TRP A 420 15.25 2.37 11.14
N HIS A 421 15.68 1.91 12.30
CA HIS A 421 15.76 0.49 12.67
C HIS A 421 14.70 0.06 13.69
N ASP A 422 13.98 1.01 14.25
CA ASP A 422 13.09 0.82 15.40
C ASP A 422 11.61 0.86 15.06
N VAL A 423 11.27 0.94 13.78
CA VAL A 423 9.88 0.82 13.32
C VAL A 423 9.54 -0.67 13.20
N THR A 424 8.62 -1.13 14.05
CA THR A 424 8.19 -2.52 14.08
C THR A 424 6.77 -2.66 13.54
N ARG A 425 6.60 -3.40 12.45
CA ARG A 425 5.28 -3.67 11.86
C ARG A 425 4.36 -4.51 12.74
N MET A 426 4.96 -5.33 13.61
CA MET A 426 4.22 -6.24 14.48
C MET A 426 3.50 -5.54 15.63
N LEU A 427 3.74 -4.25 15.84
CA LEU A 427 3.07 -3.41 16.82
C LEU A 427 2.14 -2.40 16.14
N THR A 428 1.30 -2.86 15.24
CA THR A 428 0.24 -2.03 14.66
C THR A 428 -0.94 -1.93 15.62
N LEU A 429 -1.74 -0.88 15.48
CA LEU A 429 -2.95 -0.68 16.28
C LEU A 429 -3.99 -1.80 16.11
N ASN A 430 -3.84 -2.63 15.10
CA ASN A 430 -4.68 -3.81 14.82
C ASN A 430 -4.02 -5.13 15.27
N GLY A 431 -2.91 -5.06 15.98
CA GLY A 431 -2.25 -6.22 16.56
C GLY A 431 -2.91 -6.57 17.89
N ASP A 432 -4.08 -7.20 17.84
CA ASP A 432 -4.68 -7.90 18.97
C ASP A 432 -3.95 -9.23 19.25
#